data_8eb0a1e8ece710fb18c624cca6f341b9
#
_entry.id   8eb0a1e8ece710fb18c624cca6f341b9
#
_cell.length_a   1.000
_cell.length_b   1.000
_cell.length_c   1.000
_cell.angle_alpha   90.00
_cell.angle_beta   90.00
_cell.angle_gamma   90.00
#
_symmetry.space_group_name_H-M   'P 1'
#
loop_
_entity.id
_entity.type
_entity.pdbx_description
1 polymer ?
#
loop_
_entity_poly.entity_id
_entity_poly.type
_entity_poly.pdbx_seq_one_letter_code
_entity_poly.pdbx_strand_id
1 'polypeptide(L)'
;MEFQSNKRFSEELLNLIANSDPSKELGEKVTSEYKVLKEELELEIKNELEKAKLDHESNLKVIEEERLQGIKKNDDIFNALSDEDKLLKAHIEEHDNAIKGVNIVAKRARIKENNDYDLLEKDIKLKRLFFYNDYSMVLEKATGKGNKLADVVNTMILEKRATLTLRGVLKNKTMWTNMIPLAMLIVAIIVFFVSNSITGYKGDMTDIINNGVFVAVVASGAVYIYSSGSFDMSLGAASLMCATLAGIVWNTTGNLFLSLIVSLGLGAILGIVNAILANVLGLPVMVMTLTMLNILNSIHAVILQTQGNELVIKEGMPAETVVYATYLVVFFLLCWAIFNYTKMGRRNKMIGSNQTAAQFSGISIMKTGIISFAISGIGLGIAGFLFTSYKSGSQFSTGTVLDTIGLNVVIAIVFGGMTTSGGPRSRISCGIIGAFFCIFLDEIFRSLGIADYRFLAKGIVFLVVSLFNMWSTRPKMLAR
;
A
#
# COMPACT_ATOMS: atom_id res chain seq x y z
N MET A 1 17.47 -18.72 19.68
CA MET A 1 18.14 -18.02 20.81
C MET A 1 17.05 -17.37 21.64
N GLU A 2 16.75 -17.90 22.83
CA GLU A 2 15.93 -17.21 23.82
C GLU A 2 16.74 -16.03 24.32
N PHE A 3 16.32 -14.83 23.97
CA PHE A 3 16.91 -13.59 24.49
C PHE A 3 16.47 -13.46 25.94
N GLN A 4 17.37 -13.71 26.90
CA GLN A 4 17.16 -13.39 28.31
C GLN A 4 17.25 -11.85 28.46
N SER A 5 16.15 -11.17 28.24
CA SER A 5 16.05 -9.72 28.15
C SER A 5 16.21 -8.98 29.49
N ASN A 6 15.82 -9.60 30.60
CA ASN A 6 15.80 -8.93 31.89
C ASN A 6 17.17 -8.82 32.61
N LYS A 7 18.27 -9.35 32.04
CA LYS A 7 19.59 -9.38 32.70
C LYS A 7 20.42 -8.09 32.62
N ARG A 8 19.96 -7.08 31.86
CA ARG A 8 20.76 -5.85 31.70
C ARG A 8 20.48 -4.80 32.77
N PHE A 9 19.25 -4.70 33.28
CA PHE A 9 18.96 -3.83 34.41
C PHE A 9 19.42 -4.45 35.73
N SER A 10 19.86 -3.61 36.67
CA SER A 10 20.34 -4.08 37.96
C SER A 10 19.24 -4.84 38.72
N GLU A 11 19.64 -5.92 39.40
CA GLU A 11 18.70 -6.71 40.22
C GLU A 11 18.09 -5.84 41.34
N GLU A 12 18.85 -4.88 41.87
CA GLU A 12 18.36 -3.93 42.86
C GLU A 12 17.21 -3.08 42.33
N LEU A 13 17.33 -2.55 41.10
CA LEU A 13 16.26 -1.75 40.47
C LEU A 13 15.05 -2.60 40.17
N LEU A 14 15.24 -3.83 39.67
CA LEU A 14 14.13 -4.74 39.37
C LEU A 14 13.38 -5.16 40.63
N ASN A 15 14.08 -5.45 41.72
CA ASN A 15 13.48 -5.76 43.03
C ASN A 15 12.77 -4.54 43.60
N LEU A 16 13.32 -3.35 43.46
CA LEU A 16 12.68 -2.12 43.90
C LEU A 16 11.33 -1.88 43.17
N ILE A 17 11.30 -2.11 41.85
CA ILE A 17 10.08 -2.00 41.05
C ILE A 17 9.04 -3.07 41.42
N ALA A 18 9.50 -4.29 41.74
CA ALA A 18 8.62 -5.38 42.10
C ALA A 18 7.94 -5.18 43.46
N ASN A 19 8.60 -4.48 44.41
CA ASN A 19 8.15 -4.31 45.78
C ASN A 19 7.63 -2.90 46.13
N SER A 20 7.55 -1.99 45.14
CA SER A 20 7.08 -0.61 45.34
C SER A 20 5.90 -0.28 44.44
N ASP A 21 5.04 0.65 44.90
CA ASP A 21 3.97 1.15 44.04
C ASP A 21 4.53 2.00 42.89
N PRO A 22 3.89 1.96 41.71
CA PRO A 22 4.34 2.71 40.55
C PRO A 22 4.44 4.23 40.83
N SER A 23 5.58 4.82 40.54
CA SER A 23 5.82 6.25 40.80
C SER A 23 6.65 6.90 39.69
N LYS A 24 6.57 8.25 39.61
CA LYS A 24 7.38 9.02 38.68
C LYS A 24 8.89 8.93 39.00
N GLU A 25 9.21 8.86 40.29
CA GLU A 25 10.60 8.78 40.77
C GLU A 25 11.26 7.44 40.34
N LEU A 26 10.52 6.33 40.41
CA LEU A 26 10.97 5.04 39.87
C LEU A 26 11.20 5.09 38.38
N GLY A 27 10.33 5.76 37.63
CA GLY A 27 10.50 5.97 36.18
C GLY A 27 11.74 6.77 35.83
N GLU A 28 12.12 7.77 36.64
CA GLU A 28 13.35 8.55 36.46
C GLU A 28 14.60 7.70 36.72
N LYS A 29 14.59 6.84 37.74
CA LYS A 29 15.67 5.88 38.02
C LYS A 29 15.86 4.89 36.86
N VAL A 30 14.79 4.30 36.36
CA VAL A 30 14.84 3.40 35.17
C VAL A 30 15.43 4.13 33.96
N THR A 31 15.01 5.39 33.74
CA THR A 31 15.49 6.18 32.59
C THR A 31 16.97 6.54 32.71
N SER A 32 17.46 6.82 33.92
CA SER A 32 18.90 7.12 34.15
C SER A 32 19.76 5.89 33.92
N GLU A 33 19.39 4.73 34.46
CA GLU A 33 20.09 3.46 34.23
C GLU A 33 20.06 3.04 32.75
N TYR A 34 18.94 3.21 32.09
CA TYR A 34 18.83 2.95 30.64
C TYR A 34 19.82 3.77 29.80
N LYS A 35 20.07 5.04 30.14
CA LYS A 35 21.03 5.87 29.39
C LYS A 35 22.43 5.30 29.44
N VAL A 36 22.88 4.88 30.64
CA VAL A 36 24.23 4.28 30.83
C VAL A 36 24.35 2.97 30.07
N LEU A 37 23.37 2.07 30.27
CA LEU A 37 23.34 0.76 29.58
C LEU A 37 23.23 0.88 28.07
N LYS A 38 22.60 1.94 27.57
CA LYS A 38 22.52 2.22 26.13
C LYS A 38 23.88 2.57 25.54
N GLU A 39 24.68 3.36 26.22
CA GLU A 39 26.02 3.71 25.75
C GLU A 39 26.95 2.47 25.71
N GLU A 40 26.87 1.62 26.73
CA GLU A 40 27.59 0.34 26.76
C GLU A 40 27.16 -0.59 25.61
N LEU A 41 25.84 -0.70 25.37
CA LEU A 41 25.29 -1.49 24.26
C LEU A 41 25.75 -0.98 22.89
N GLU A 42 25.81 0.34 22.70
CA GLU A 42 26.27 0.93 21.45
C GLU A 42 27.72 0.60 21.15
N LEU A 43 28.59 0.58 22.21
CA LEU A 43 29.97 0.18 22.10
C LEU A 43 30.09 -1.31 21.76
N GLU A 44 29.32 -2.17 22.46
CA GLU A 44 29.26 -3.62 22.19
C GLU A 44 28.85 -3.89 20.73
N ILE A 45 27.79 -3.25 20.26
CA ILE A 45 27.29 -3.39 18.87
C ILE A 45 28.37 -2.96 17.87
N LYS A 46 29.04 -1.85 18.11
CA LYS A 46 30.15 -1.35 17.26
C LYS A 46 31.27 -2.37 17.13
N ASN A 47 31.73 -2.90 18.28
CA ASN A 47 32.80 -3.89 18.31
C ASN A 47 32.39 -5.21 17.61
N GLU A 48 31.16 -5.68 17.83
CA GLU A 48 30.64 -6.89 17.15
C GLU A 48 30.52 -6.69 15.65
N LEU A 49 30.07 -5.53 15.19
CA LEU A 49 29.96 -5.22 13.76
C LEU A 49 31.31 -5.16 13.08
N GLU A 50 32.34 -4.58 13.78
CA GLU A 50 33.69 -4.52 13.27
C GLU A 50 34.30 -5.92 13.14
N LYS A 51 34.13 -6.76 14.18
CA LYS A 51 34.57 -8.16 14.17
C LYS A 51 33.86 -8.94 13.03
N ALA A 52 32.55 -8.86 12.93
CA ALA A 52 31.78 -9.54 11.88
C ALA A 52 32.25 -9.12 10.47
N LYS A 53 32.63 -7.85 10.29
CA LYS A 53 33.17 -7.35 9.02
C LYS A 53 34.53 -7.96 8.70
N LEU A 54 35.44 -8.02 9.68
CA LEU A 54 36.76 -8.62 9.51
C LEU A 54 36.67 -10.13 9.19
N ASP A 55 35.81 -10.84 9.91
CA ASP A 55 35.56 -12.28 9.66
C ASP A 55 35.00 -12.49 8.24
N HIS A 56 34.05 -11.66 7.80
CA HIS A 56 33.49 -11.71 6.46
C HIS A 56 34.54 -11.46 5.37
N GLU A 57 35.39 -10.43 5.52
CA GLU A 57 36.48 -10.12 4.59
C GLU A 57 37.50 -11.29 4.51
N SER A 58 37.78 -11.91 5.65
CA SER A 58 38.65 -13.10 5.73
C SER A 58 38.06 -14.28 4.98
N ASN A 59 36.78 -14.58 5.20
CA ASN A 59 36.08 -15.68 4.52
C ASN A 59 36.00 -15.47 3.02
N LEU A 60 35.81 -14.25 2.54
CA LEU A 60 35.82 -13.93 1.12
C LEU A 60 37.20 -14.17 0.48
N LYS A 61 38.30 -13.89 1.19
CA LYS A 61 39.68 -14.19 0.72
C LYS A 61 39.87 -15.68 0.59
N VAL A 62 39.48 -16.48 1.57
CA VAL A 62 39.56 -17.95 1.52
C VAL A 62 38.80 -18.51 0.31
N ILE A 63 37.58 -18.05 0.07
CA ILE A 63 36.78 -18.49 -1.10
C ILE A 63 37.51 -18.16 -2.42
N GLU A 64 38.17 -17.02 -2.50
CA GLU A 64 38.92 -16.64 -3.71
C GLU A 64 40.21 -17.47 -3.87
N GLU A 65 40.93 -17.74 -2.78
CA GLU A 65 42.10 -18.64 -2.79
C GLU A 65 41.73 -20.05 -3.23
N GLU A 66 40.63 -20.62 -2.69
CA GLU A 66 40.13 -21.94 -3.10
C GLU A 66 39.75 -21.96 -4.58
N ARG A 67 39.14 -20.87 -5.09
CA ARG A 67 38.83 -20.71 -6.51
C ARG A 67 40.10 -20.76 -7.37
N LEU A 68 41.11 -19.97 -7.00
CA LEU A 68 42.37 -19.91 -7.75
C LEU A 68 43.12 -21.24 -7.72
N GLN A 69 43.14 -21.94 -6.57
CA GLN A 69 43.72 -23.26 -6.45
C GLN A 69 42.97 -24.30 -7.33
N GLY A 70 41.63 -24.20 -7.36
CA GLY A 70 40.81 -25.07 -8.22
C GLY A 70 41.05 -24.84 -9.71
N ILE A 71 41.25 -23.62 -10.15
CA ILE A 71 41.59 -23.27 -11.53
C ILE A 71 43.00 -23.84 -11.83
N LYS A 72 43.99 -23.53 -10.99
CA LYS A 72 45.37 -24.02 -11.19
C LYS A 72 45.45 -25.51 -11.28
N LYS A 73 44.74 -26.26 -10.45
CA LYS A 73 44.67 -27.72 -10.48
C LYS A 73 44.13 -28.24 -11.83
N ASN A 74 43.10 -27.60 -12.39
CA ASN A 74 42.55 -27.96 -13.69
C ASN A 74 43.50 -27.62 -14.85
N ASP A 75 44.19 -26.47 -14.76
CA ASP A 75 45.22 -26.07 -15.72
C ASP A 75 46.41 -27.04 -15.70
N ASP A 76 46.86 -27.47 -14.51
CA ASP A 76 47.97 -28.44 -14.36
C ASP A 76 47.58 -29.80 -14.98
N ILE A 77 46.32 -30.25 -14.80
CA ILE A 77 45.79 -31.48 -15.41
C ILE A 77 45.78 -31.36 -16.94
N PHE A 78 45.28 -30.24 -17.46
CA PHE A 78 45.23 -29.99 -18.90
C PHE A 78 46.65 -29.90 -19.51
N ASN A 79 47.57 -29.24 -18.83
CA ASN A 79 48.95 -29.10 -19.26
C ASN A 79 49.77 -30.41 -19.23
N ALA A 80 49.35 -31.39 -18.43
CA ALA A 80 49.97 -32.71 -18.37
C ALA A 80 49.57 -33.64 -19.55
N LEU A 81 48.57 -33.26 -20.38
CA LEU A 81 48.20 -33.98 -21.57
C LEU A 81 49.28 -33.89 -22.68
N SER A 82 49.33 -34.86 -23.59
CA SER A 82 50.20 -34.81 -24.78
C SER A 82 49.78 -33.66 -25.72
N ASP A 83 50.68 -33.15 -26.53
CA ASP A 83 50.38 -32.05 -27.44
C ASP A 83 49.31 -32.38 -28.48
N GLU A 84 49.19 -33.67 -28.86
CA GLU A 84 48.12 -34.16 -29.72
C GLU A 84 46.75 -34.16 -29.02
N ASP A 85 46.73 -34.61 -27.75
CA ASP A 85 45.52 -34.65 -26.94
C ASP A 85 44.97 -33.24 -26.58
N LYS A 86 45.87 -32.29 -26.38
CA LYS A 86 45.50 -30.88 -26.14
C LYS A 86 44.78 -30.21 -27.32
N LEU A 87 45.03 -30.71 -28.54
CA LEU A 87 44.36 -30.21 -29.73
C LEU A 87 42.98 -30.84 -29.96
N LEU A 88 42.65 -31.91 -29.23
CA LEU A 88 41.33 -32.54 -29.29
C LEU A 88 40.25 -31.64 -28.71
N LYS A 89 39.27 -31.27 -29.51
CA LYS A 89 38.16 -30.41 -29.14
C LYS A 89 37.43 -30.85 -27.87
N ALA A 90 37.35 -32.17 -27.65
CA ALA A 90 36.74 -32.76 -26.46
C ALA A 90 37.48 -32.41 -25.18
N HIS A 91 38.82 -32.45 -25.15
CA HIS A 91 39.62 -32.12 -23.97
C HIS A 91 39.63 -30.62 -23.64
N ILE A 92 39.57 -29.77 -24.68
CA ILE A 92 39.41 -28.33 -24.51
C ILE A 92 38.04 -28.03 -23.89
N GLU A 93 36.98 -28.66 -24.37
CA GLU A 93 35.61 -28.45 -23.84
C GLU A 93 35.47 -28.98 -22.41
N GLU A 94 36.14 -30.11 -22.07
CA GLU A 94 36.16 -30.65 -20.72
C GLU A 94 36.89 -29.72 -19.74
N HIS A 95 38.07 -29.20 -20.14
CA HIS A 95 38.81 -28.22 -19.36
C HIS A 95 37.99 -26.93 -19.09
N ASP A 96 37.39 -26.36 -20.15
CA ASP A 96 36.54 -25.20 -20.04
C ASP A 96 35.33 -25.42 -19.12
N ASN A 97 34.74 -26.62 -19.19
CA ASN A 97 33.60 -26.97 -18.33
C ASN A 97 34.04 -27.17 -16.87
N ALA A 98 35.24 -27.71 -16.61
CA ALA A 98 35.80 -27.84 -15.29
C ALA A 98 36.07 -26.46 -14.65
N ILE A 99 36.67 -25.52 -15.38
CA ILE A 99 36.89 -24.15 -14.93
C ILE A 99 35.54 -23.43 -14.67
N LYS A 100 34.56 -23.58 -15.56
CA LYS A 100 33.20 -23.07 -15.34
C LYS A 100 32.57 -23.64 -14.07
N GLY A 101 32.76 -24.93 -13.80
CA GLY A 101 32.34 -25.61 -12.56
C GLY A 101 32.93 -24.96 -11.30
N VAL A 102 34.25 -24.76 -11.27
CA VAL A 102 34.94 -24.07 -10.15
C VAL A 102 34.39 -22.65 -9.92
N ASN A 103 34.24 -21.88 -10.99
CA ASN A 103 33.70 -20.54 -10.91
C ASN A 103 32.23 -20.50 -10.39
N ILE A 104 31.41 -21.48 -10.77
CA ILE A 104 30.03 -21.58 -10.28
C ILE A 104 30.02 -21.93 -8.77
N VAL A 105 30.85 -22.83 -8.31
CA VAL A 105 30.98 -23.21 -6.89
C VAL A 105 31.43 -21.99 -6.07
N ALA A 106 32.49 -21.31 -6.47
CA ALA A 106 32.98 -20.11 -5.80
C ALA A 106 31.93 -18.99 -5.77
N LYS A 107 31.19 -18.80 -6.88
CA LYS A 107 30.08 -17.84 -6.91
C LYS A 107 28.97 -18.19 -5.92
N ARG A 108 28.62 -19.46 -5.79
CA ARG A 108 27.62 -19.93 -4.82
C ARG A 108 28.10 -19.73 -3.37
N ALA A 109 29.36 -20.07 -3.09
CA ALA A 109 29.98 -19.86 -1.79
C ALA A 109 29.99 -18.37 -1.40
N ARG A 110 30.39 -17.47 -2.31
CA ARG A 110 30.31 -16.03 -2.12
C ARG A 110 28.90 -15.52 -1.82
N ILE A 111 27.90 -16.01 -2.57
CA ILE A 111 26.51 -15.63 -2.35
C ILE A 111 26.05 -16.08 -0.96
N LYS A 112 26.42 -17.29 -0.55
CA LYS A 112 26.09 -17.81 0.79
C LYS A 112 26.75 -16.97 1.88
N GLU A 113 28.05 -16.73 1.79
CA GLU A 113 28.81 -15.91 2.77
C GLU A 113 28.24 -14.49 2.91
N ASN A 114 27.94 -13.82 1.78
CA ASN A 114 27.32 -12.51 1.81
C ASN A 114 25.93 -12.54 2.48
N ASN A 115 25.14 -13.60 2.29
CA ASN A 115 23.84 -13.73 2.92
C ASN A 115 23.98 -13.97 4.44
N ASP A 116 24.93 -14.79 4.85
CA ASP A 116 25.17 -15.12 6.25
C ASP A 116 25.69 -13.86 7.00
N TYR A 117 26.57 -13.09 6.37
CA TYR A 117 27.00 -11.79 6.89
C TYR A 117 25.84 -10.78 6.99
N ASP A 118 25.03 -10.64 5.93
CA ASP A 118 23.85 -9.76 5.93
C ASP A 118 22.85 -10.12 7.06
N LEU A 119 22.74 -11.41 7.39
CA LEU A 119 21.90 -11.89 8.49
C LEU A 119 22.51 -11.56 9.85
N LEU A 120 23.80 -11.81 10.02
CA LEU A 120 24.53 -11.51 11.26
C LEU A 120 24.53 -10.00 11.57
N GLU A 121 24.78 -9.17 10.56
CA GLU A 121 24.72 -7.71 10.70
C GLU A 121 23.35 -7.24 11.16
N LYS A 122 22.28 -7.86 10.63
CA LYS A 122 20.90 -7.55 11.06
C LYS A 122 20.63 -7.96 12.50
N ASP A 123 21.06 -9.15 12.88
CA ASP A 123 20.84 -9.64 14.24
C ASP A 123 21.59 -8.78 15.27
N ILE A 124 22.81 -8.34 14.96
CA ILE A 124 23.57 -7.41 15.80
C ILE A 124 22.82 -6.06 15.92
N LYS A 125 22.36 -5.50 14.81
CA LYS A 125 21.62 -4.22 14.82
C LYS A 125 20.26 -4.31 15.53
N LEU A 126 19.62 -5.48 15.54
CA LEU A 126 18.35 -5.71 16.26
C LEU A 126 18.50 -5.66 17.78
N LYS A 127 19.71 -5.85 18.34
CA LYS A 127 19.96 -5.75 19.79
C LYS A 127 19.47 -4.40 20.35
N ARG A 128 19.62 -3.30 19.61
CA ARG A 128 19.09 -1.97 20.00
C ARG A 128 17.58 -1.96 20.22
N LEU A 129 16.85 -2.60 19.30
CA LEU A 129 15.41 -2.62 19.34
C LEU A 129 14.89 -3.52 20.47
N PHE A 130 15.53 -4.66 20.69
CA PHE A 130 15.19 -5.53 21.82
C PHE A 130 15.45 -4.84 23.15
N PHE A 131 16.60 -4.17 23.30
CA PHE A 131 16.92 -3.45 24.52
C PHE A 131 15.97 -2.28 24.78
N TYR A 132 15.57 -1.54 23.75
CA TYR A 132 14.56 -0.50 23.88
C TYR A 132 13.18 -1.06 24.28
N ASN A 133 12.80 -2.23 23.79
CA ASN A 133 11.58 -2.88 24.20
C ASN A 133 11.62 -3.30 25.66
N ASP A 134 12.74 -3.84 26.14
CA ASP A 134 12.94 -4.21 27.53
C ASP A 134 12.88 -2.99 28.45
N TYR A 135 13.54 -1.90 28.09
CA TYR A 135 13.42 -0.61 28.78
C TYR A 135 11.95 -0.17 28.87
N SER A 136 11.23 -0.25 27.78
CA SER A 136 9.81 0.16 27.71
C SER A 136 8.93 -0.66 28.65
N MET A 137 9.15 -1.97 28.75
CA MET A 137 8.42 -2.84 29.65
C MET A 137 8.76 -2.58 31.13
N VAL A 138 10.04 -2.34 31.43
CA VAL A 138 10.48 -2.00 32.78
C VAL A 138 9.93 -0.63 33.22
N LEU A 139 9.95 0.35 32.30
CA LEU A 139 9.38 1.68 32.54
C LEU A 139 7.86 1.65 32.77
N GLU A 140 7.13 0.81 32.04
CA GLU A 140 5.70 0.62 32.24
C GLU A 140 5.40 0.07 33.62
N LYS A 141 6.13 -0.94 34.07
CA LYS A 141 6.00 -1.48 35.42
C LYS A 141 6.34 -0.43 36.49
N ALA A 142 7.42 0.37 36.28
CA ALA A 142 7.86 1.40 37.22
C ALA A 142 6.89 2.58 37.32
N THR A 143 6.19 2.95 36.25
CA THR A 143 5.34 4.16 36.21
C THR A 143 3.85 3.85 36.25
N GLY A 144 3.43 2.60 36.06
CA GLY A 144 2.03 2.20 35.91
C GLY A 144 1.33 2.76 34.66
N LYS A 145 2.06 3.40 33.75
CA LYS A 145 1.52 4.00 32.53
C LYS A 145 1.81 3.10 31.35
N GLY A 146 0.75 2.51 30.78
CA GLY A 146 0.87 1.71 29.55
C GLY A 146 1.58 2.46 28.44
N ASN A 147 2.63 1.87 27.90
CA ASN A 147 3.46 2.49 26.88
C ASN A 147 3.03 2.00 25.48
N LYS A 148 2.10 2.74 24.87
CA LYS A 148 1.63 2.47 23.50
C LYS A 148 2.77 2.39 22.48
N LEU A 149 3.93 2.93 22.80
CA LEU A 149 5.11 2.90 21.95
C LEU A 149 5.77 1.52 21.93
N ALA A 150 5.74 0.76 23.04
CA ALA A 150 6.26 -0.61 23.11
C ALA A 150 5.47 -1.56 22.18
N ASP A 151 4.16 -1.44 22.13
CA ASP A 151 3.32 -2.22 21.21
C ASP A 151 3.63 -1.91 19.74
N VAL A 152 3.93 -0.64 19.43
CA VAL A 152 4.32 -0.22 18.07
C VAL A 152 5.72 -0.74 17.72
N VAL A 153 6.66 -0.71 18.65
CA VAL A 153 8.02 -1.22 18.44
C VAL A 153 8.00 -2.74 18.28
N ASN A 154 7.21 -3.47 19.08
CA ASN A 154 7.06 -4.92 18.95
C ASN A 154 6.46 -5.32 17.59
N THR A 155 5.43 -4.62 17.13
CA THR A 155 4.89 -4.82 15.78
C THR A 155 5.91 -4.50 14.69
N MET A 156 6.71 -3.45 14.85
CA MET A 156 7.79 -3.10 13.92
C MET A 156 8.92 -4.13 13.90
N ILE A 157 9.28 -4.71 15.04
CA ILE A 157 10.31 -5.77 15.11
C ILE A 157 9.85 -7.02 14.35
N LEU A 158 8.60 -7.44 14.55
CA LEU A 158 8.02 -8.60 13.88
C LEU A 158 7.86 -8.39 12.37
N GLU A 159 7.50 -7.18 11.93
CA GLU A 159 7.34 -6.86 10.51
C GLU A 159 8.67 -6.61 9.77
N LYS A 160 9.70 -6.14 10.45
CA LYS A 160 10.94 -5.62 9.82
C LYS A 160 12.19 -6.48 9.96
N ARG A 161 12.12 -7.69 10.51
CA ARG A 161 13.29 -8.60 10.54
C ARG A 161 14.02 -8.77 9.19
N ALA A 162 13.32 -8.50 8.08
CA ALA A 162 13.85 -8.69 6.72
C ALA A 162 14.39 -7.42 6.03
N THR A 163 14.18 -6.20 6.55
CA THR A 163 14.35 -4.96 5.77
C THR A 163 15.30 -3.92 6.36
N LEU A 164 16.18 -4.29 7.29
CA LEU A 164 17.09 -3.34 7.95
C LEU A 164 18.29 -2.91 7.11
N THR A 165 18.58 -3.56 5.98
CA THR A 165 19.64 -3.18 5.05
C THR A 165 19.06 -2.82 3.68
N LEU A 166 19.68 -1.84 2.98
CA LEU A 166 19.30 -1.43 1.62
C LEU A 166 19.28 -2.64 0.66
N ARG A 167 20.22 -3.57 0.85
CA ARG A 167 20.34 -4.82 0.09
C ARG A 167 19.21 -5.82 0.42
N GLY A 168 18.76 -5.87 1.69
CA GLY A 168 17.60 -6.66 2.12
C GLY A 168 16.29 -6.08 1.58
N VAL A 169 16.19 -4.74 1.52
CA VAL A 169 15.05 -4.04 0.90
C VAL A 169 14.98 -4.35 -0.59
N LEU A 170 16.10 -4.26 -1.32
CA LEU A 170 16.16 -4.55 -2.75
C LEU A 170 15.94 -6.03 -3.10
N LYS A 171 16.30 -6.97 -2.21
CA LYS A 171 16.01 -8.41 -2.37
C LYS A 171 14.58 -8.80 -1.98
N ASN A 172 13.82 -7.90 -1.35
CA ASN A 172 12.49 -8.20 -0.87
C ASN A 172 11.50 -8.27 -2.05
N LYS A 173 11.08 -9.49 -2.41
CA LYS A 173 10.08 -9.74 -3.47
C LYS A 173 8.79 -8.94 -3.25
N THR A 174 8.39 -8.74 -1.99
CA THR A 174 7.19 -7.98 -1.64
C THR A 174 7.35 -6.49 -1.99
N MET A 175 8.54 -5.92 -1.85
CA MET A 175 8.81 -4.54 -2.27
C MET A 175 8.61 -4.38 -3.78
N TRP A 176 9.21 -5.26 -4.58
CA TRP A 176 9.09 -5.21 -6.04
C TRP A 176 7.65 -5.37 -6.51
N THR A 177 6.90 -6.30 -5.92
CA THR A 177 5.47 -6.45 -6.25
C THR A 177 4.64 -5.21 -5.88
N ASN A 178 5.03 -4.46 -4.84
CA ASN A 178 4.37 -3.21 -4.46
C ASN A 178 4.75 -2.03 -5.36
N MET A 179 5.90 -2.09 -6.05
CA MET A 179 6.35 -1.05 -6.98
C MET A 179 5.75 -1.21 -8.39
N ILE A 180 5.23 -2.40 -8.73
CA ILE A 180 4.62 -2.66 -10.04
C ILE A 180 3.53 -1.63 -10.41
N PRO A 181 2.55 -1.29 -9.56
CA PRO A 181 1.52 -0.31 -9.89
C PRO A 181 2.10 1.07 -10.20
N LEU A 182 3.12 1.50 -9.45
CA LEU A 182 3.78 2.77 -9.69
C LEU A 182 4.55 2.76 -11.03
N ALA A 183 5.24 1.65 -11.34
CA ALA A 183 5.91 1.48 -12.62
C ALA A 183 4.90 1.51 -13.78
N MET A 184 3.74 0.85 -13.65
CA MET A 184 2.67 0.89 -14.64
C MET A 184 2.15 2.31 -14.86
N LEU A 185 1.96 3.11 -13.80
CA LEU A 185 1.57 4.50 -13.92
C LEU A 185 2.61 5.32 -14.68
N ILE A 186 3.89 5.17 -14.34
CA ILE A 186 4.99 5.87 -15.04
C ILE A 186 5.00 5.51 -16.53
N VAL A 187 4.85 4.22 -16.87
CA VAL A 187 4.76 3.75 -18.25
C VAL A 187 3.55 4.37 -18.96
N ALA A 188 2.38 4.41 -18.32
CA ALA A 188 1.18 5.04 -18.91
C ALA A 188 1.39 6.52 -19.20
N ILE A 189 2.04 7.27 -18.29
CA ILE A 189 2.38 8.69 -18.49
C ILE A 189 3.33 8.85 -19.70
N ILE A 190 4.37 8.02 -19.79
CA ILE A 190 5.31 8.06 -20.92
C ILE A 190 4.59 7.77 -22.24
N VAL A 191 3.76 6.71 -22.26
CA VAL A 191 2.99 6.32 -23.46
C VAL A 191 2.02 7.43 -23.87
N PHE A 192 1.39 8.11 -22.91
CA PHE A 192 0.52 9.25 -23.19
C PHE A 192 1.27 10.38 -23.89
N PHE A 193 2.44 10.79 -23.39
CA PHE A 193 3.23 11.84 -24.03
C PHE A 193 3.75 11.44 -25.42
N VAL A 194 4.17 10.20 -25.59
CA VAL A 194 4.60 9.66 -26.89
C VAL A 194 3.42 9.63 -27.87
N SER A 195 2.25 9.15 -27.44
CA SER A 195 1.04 9.12 -28.26
C SER A 195 0.64 10.53 -28.71
N ASN A 196 0.63 11.50 -27.81
CA ASN A 196 0.32 12.90 -28.14
C ASN A 196 1.32 13.50 -29.14
N SER A 197 2.60 13.16 -29.00
CA SER A 197 3.64 13.63 -29.93
C SER A 197 3.44 13.07 -31.34
N ILE A 198 2.98 11.82 -31.47
CA ILE A 198 2.75 11.16 -32.77
C ILE A 198 1.43 11.64 -33.40
N THR A 199 0.37 11.76 -32.63
CA THR A 199 -0.97 12.07 -33.16
C THR A 199 -1.27 13.57 -33.28
N GLY A 200 -0.45 14.42 -32.61
CA GLY A 200 -0.73 15.84 -32.49
C GLY A 200 -1.92 16.18 -31.59
N TYR A 201 -2.42 15.22 -30.83
CA TYR A 201 -3.52 15.44 -29.88
C TYR A 201 -3.09 16.38 -28.76
N LYS A 202 -3.90 17.42 -28.52
CA LYS A 202 -3.68 18.39 -27.44
C LYS A 202 -4.70 18.17 -26.32
N GLY A 203 -4.49 17.12 -25.52
CA GLY A 203 -5.29 16.93 -24.30
C GLY A 203 -5.00 18.04 -23.28
N ASP A 204 -6.05 18.58 -22.66
CA ASP A 204 -5.87 19.51 -21.57
C ASP A 204 -5.40 18.76 -20.30
N MET A 205 -4.14 19.04 -19.90
CA MET A 205 -3.55 18.41 -18.73
C MET A 205 -4.30 18.79 -17.46
N THR A 206 -4.93 19.96 -17.41
CA THR A 206 -5.75 20.41 -16.29
C THR A 206 -6.95 19.52 -16.11
N ASP A 207 -7.65 19.20 -17.20
CA ASP A 207 -8.81 18.31 -17.18
C ASP A 207 -8.43 16.88 -16.81
N ILE A 208 -7.28 16.38 -17.29
CA ILE A 208 -6.75 15.06 -16.96
C ILE A 208 -6.49 14.97 -15.45
N ILE A 209 -5.82 15.97 -14.89
CA ILE A 209 -5.52 16.01 -13.46
C ILE A 209 -6.81 16.11 -12.63
N ASN A 210 -7.74 16.99 -13.00
CA ASN A 210 -8.99 17.18 -12.28
C ASN A 210 -9.84 15.89 -12.27
N ASN A 211 -9.98 15.22 -13.41
CA ASN A 211 -10.66 13.93 -13.51
C ASN A 211 -9.96 12.85 -12.68
N GLY A 212 -8.62 12.84 -12.68
CA GLY A 212 -7.80 11.97 -11.83
C GLY A 212 -8.06 12.21 -10.35
N VAL A 213 -8.17 13.47 -9.93
CA VAL A 213 -8.47 13.85 -8.54
C VAL A 213 -9.84 13.34 -8.11
N PHE A 214 -10.89 13.50 -8.93
CA PHE A 214 -12.25 13.02 -8.59
C PHE A 214 -12.24 11.51 -8.34
N VAL A 215 -11.64 10.73 -9.24
CA VAL A 215 -11.54 9.28 -9.08
C VAL A 215 -10.66 8.92 -7.86
N ALA A 216 -9.53 9.62 -7.64
CA ALA A 216 -8.60 9.35 -6.55
C ALA A 216 -9.19 9.63 -5.16
N VAL A 217 -10.01 10.68 -5.03
CA VAL A 217 -10.72 10.99 -3.78
C VAL A 217 -11.68 9.86 -3.43
N VAL A 218 -12.56 9.46 -4.38
CA VAL A 218 -13.49 8.35 -4.15
C VAL A 218 -12.75 7.06 -3.87
N ALA A 219 -11.70 6.75 -4.65
CA ALA A 219 -10.90 5.55 -4.47
C ALA A 219 -10.22 5.50 -3.09
N SER A 220 -9.73 6.64 -2.57
CA SER A 220 -9.12 6.71 -1.24
C SER A 220 -10.08 6.31 -0.12
N GLY A 221 -11.35 6.73 -0.23
CA GLY A 221 -12.42 6.31 0.68
C GLY A 221 -12.84 4.87 0.47
N ALA A 222 -13.03 4.46 -0.79
CA ALA A 222 -13.50 3.14 -1.15
C ALA A 222 -12.53 2.01 -0.74
N VAL A 223 -11.22 2.28 -0.61
CA VAL A 223 -10.23 1.29 -0.11
C VAL A 223 -10.67 0.68 1.23
N TYR A 224 -11.39 1.41 2.08
CA TYR A 224 -11.90 0.85 3.35
C TYR A 224 -12.90 -0.28 3.10
N ILE A 225 -13.81 -0.12 2.15
CA ILE A 225 -14.81 -1.13 1.79
C ILE A 225 -14.11 -2.32 1.11
N TYR A 226 -13.24 -2.04 0.13
CA TYR A 226 -12.54 -3.08 -0.63
C TYR A 226 -11.53 -3.85 0.20
N SER A 227 -10.94 -3.22 1.23
CA SER A 227 -10.02 -3.92 2.15
C SER A 227 -10.70 -5.01 2.98
N SER A 228 -12.02 -4.92 3.20
CA SER A 228 -12.81 -5.97 3.84
C SER A 228 -13.33 -7.04 2.87
N GLY A 229 -12.98 -6.96 1.57
CA GLY A 229 -13.44 -7.90 0.55
C GLY A 229 -14.84 -7.60 0.03
N SER A 230 -15.39 -6.42 0.33
CA SER A 230 -16.70 -5.97 -0.16
C SER A 230 -16.52 -5.01 -1.34
N PHE A 231 -17.53 -4.93 -2.21
CA PHE A 231 -17.54 -4.05 -3.39
C PHE A 231 -18.76 -3.13 -3.33
N ASP A 232 -18.55 -1.85 -3.62
CA ASP A 232 -19.64 -0.88 -3.77
C ASP A 232 -19.73 -0.46 -5.24
N MET A 233 -20.85 -0.79 -5.86
CA MET A 233 -21.14 -0.42 -7.25
C MET A 233 -21.90 0.90 -7.38
N SER A 234 -22.42 1.45 -6.27
CA SER A 234 -23.21 2.69 -6.27
C SER A 234 -22.36 3.97 -6.26
N LEU A 235 -21.01 3.85 -6.19
CA LEU A 235 -20.10 4.97 -6.01
C LEU A 235 -20.32 6.10 -7.03
N GLY A 236 -20.56 5.74 -8.31
CA GLY A 236 -20.83 6.71 -9.38
C GLY A 236 -22.12 7.47 -9.17
N ALA A 237 -23.24 6.74 -9.05
CA ALA A 237 -24.54 7.35 -8.83
C ALA A 237 -24.64 8.16 -7.54
N ALA A 238 -23.99 7.69 -6.47
CA ALA A 238 -23.94 8.40 -5.19
C ALA A 238 -23.14 9.70 -5.30
N SER A 239 -21.97 9.71 -5.99
CA SER A 239 -21.22 10.92 -6.21
C SER A 239 -21.94 11.93 -7.10
N LEU A 240 -22.67 11.45 -8.12
CA LEU A 240 -23.48 12.29 -8.98
C LEU A 240 -24.66 12.94 -8.19
N MET A 241 -25.31 12.18 -7.32
CA MET A 241 -26.32 12.71 -6.40
C MET A 241 -25.75 13.79 -5.47
N CYS A 242 -24.56 13.57 -4.93
CA CYS A 242 -23.84 14.56 -4.12
C CYS A 242 -23.55 15.84 -4.92
N ALA A 243 -23.10 15.70 -6.18
CA ALA A 243 -22.85 16.83 -7.07
C ALA A 243 -24.13 17.61 -7.38
N THR A 244 -25.22 16.91 -7.68
CA THR A 244 -26.52 17.53 -7.98
C THR A 244 -27.04 18.34 -6.81
N LEU A 245 -27.05 17.76 -5.59
CA LEU A 245 -27.48 18.50 -4.41
C LEU A 245 -26.54 19.66 -4.08
N ALA A 246 -25.21 19.49 -4.20
CA ALA A 246 -24.26 20.58 -4.01
C ALA A 246 -24.54 21.74 -4.97
N GLY A 247 -24.84 21.44 -6.24
CA GLY A 247 -25.15 22.43 -7.25
C GLY A 247 -26.46 23.16 -6.99
N ILE A 248 -27.51 22.44 -6.58
CA ILE A 248 -28.79 23.06 -6.20
C ILE A 248 -28.62 24.00 -5.02
N VAL A 249 -27.90 23.58 -3.97
CA VAL A 249 -27.64 24.40 -2.79
C VAL A 249 -26.80 25.61 -3.15
N TRP A 250 -25.78 25.46 -3.99
CA TRP A 250 -25.01 26.59 -4.49
C TRP A 250 -25.87 27.57 -5.27
N ASN A 251 -26.67 27.10 -6.20
CA ASN A 251 -27.54 27.93 -7.03
C ASN A 251 -28.59 28.72 -6.22
N THR A 252 -29.06 28.16 -5.11
CA THR A 252 -30.09 28.78 -4.28
C THR A 252 -29.51 29.72 -3.22
N THR A 253 -28.37 29.39 -2.62
CA THR A 253 -27.85 30.08 -1.46
C THR A 253 -26.59 30.91 -1.76
N GLY A 254 -25.83 30.59 -2.80
CA GLY A 254 -24.51 31.18 -3.08
C GLY A 254 -23.46 30.85 -2.01
N ASN A 255 -23.77 29.96 -1.07
CA ASN A 255 -22.88 29.65 0.06
C ASN A 255 -22.06 28.36 -0.21
N LEU A 256 -20.77 28.54 -0.45
CA LEU A 256 -19.81 27.47 -0.74
C LEU A 256 -19.73 26.44 0.40
N PHE A 257 -19.68 26.93 1.65
CA PHE A 257 -19.54 26.09 2.82
C PHE A 257 -20.78 25.22 3.05
N LEU A 258 -21.96 25.78 2.84
CA LEU A 258 -23.22 25.03 2.94
C LEU A 258 -23.30 23.96 1.85
N SER A 259 -22.92 24.28 0.61
CA SER A 259 -22.86 23.32 -0.50
C SER A 259 -21.92 22.15 -0.20
N LEU A 260 -20.74 22.44 0.36
CA LEU A 260 -19.78 21.41 0.79
C LEU A 260 -20.37 20.52 1.90
N ILE A 261 -20.92 21.10 2.98
CA ILE A 261 -21.48 20.32 4.09
C ILE A 261 -22.62 19.41 3.64
N VAL A 262 -23.51 19.92 2.79
CA VAL A 262 -24.65 19.15 2.28
C VAL A 262 -24.14 17.98 1.42
N SER A 263 -23.16 18.23 0.57
CA SER A 263 -22.55 17.17 -0.25
C SER A 263 -21.89 16.08 0.60
N LEU A 264 -21.08 16.48 1.61
CA LEU A 264 -20.42 15.57 2.55
C LEU A 264 -21.43 14.76 3.36
N GLY A 265 -22.45 15.46 3.88
CA GLY A 265 -23.50 14.84 4.69
C GLY A 265 -24.30 13.82 3.90
N LEU A 266 -24.71 14.17 2.68
CA LEU A 266 -25.43 13.25 1.80
C LEU A 266 -24.57 12.02 1.46
N GLY A 267 -23.32 12.24 1.08
CA GLY A 267 -22.41 11.12 0.77
C GLY A 267 -22.25 10.16 1.96
N ALA A 268 -22.03 10.70 3.16
CA ALA A 268 -21.92 9.89 4.38
C ALA A 268 -23.22 9.14 4.68
N ILE A 269 -24.38 9.78 4.54
CA ILE A 269 -25.71 9.15 4.75
C ILE A 269 -25.92 8.02 3.74
N LEU A 270 -25.66 8.23 2.46
CA LEU A 270 -25.82 7.20 1.43
C LEU A 270 -24.91 5.99 1.70
N GLY A 271 -23.67 6.23 2.10
CA GLY A 271 -22.76 5.16 2.50
C GLY A 271 -23.30 4.38 3.70
N ILE A 272 -23.72 5.05 4.78
CA ILE A 272 -24.30 4.40 5.97
C ILE A 272 -25.56 3.59 5.61
N VAL A 273 -26.44 4.15 4.81
CA VAL A 273 -27.68 3.48 4.35
C VAL A 273 -27.35 2.20 3.59
N ASN A 274 -26.38 2.24 2.65
CA ASN A 274 -25.91 1.05 1.94
C ASN A 274 -25.45 -0.05 2.88
N ALA A 275 -24.62 0.31 3.87
CA ALA A 275 -24.09 -0.66 4.83
C ALA A 275 -25.21 -1.26 5.72
N ILE A 276 -26.12 -0.42 6.20
CA ILE A 276 -27.23 -0.88 7.05
C ILE A 276 -28.17 -1.81 6.26
N LEU A 277 -28.59 -1.40 5.05
CA LEU A 277 -29.50 -2.19 4.23
C LEU A 277 -28.89 -3.55 3.84
N ALA A 278 -27.59 -3.58 3.45
CA ALA A 278 -26.92 -4.84 3.15
C ALA A 278 -26.93 -5.79 4.34
N ASN A 279 -26.66 -5.28 5.56
CA ASN A 279 -26.63 -6.11 6.77
C ASN A 279 -28.05 -6.52 7.24
N VAL A 280 -29.02 -5.62 7.21
CA VAL A 280 -30.40 -5.89 7.67
C VAL A 280 -31.10 -6.89 6.76
N LEU A 281 -30.91 -6.74 5.42
CA LEU A 281 -31.51 -7.63 4.44
C LEU A 281 -30.72 -8.94 4.26
N GLY A 282 -29.54 -9.06 4.87
CA GLY A 282 -28.66 -10.22 4.70
C GLY A 282 -28.15 -10.42 3.26
N LEU A 283 -28.15 -9.37 2.46
CA LEU A 283 -27.73 -9.43 1.06
C LEU A 283 -26.21 -9.21 0.94
N PRO A 284 -25.56 -9.85 -0.06
CA PRO A 284 -24.20 -9.49 -0.43
C PRO A 284 -24.11 -7.99 -0.75
N VAL A 285 -23.11 -7.30 -0.21
CA VAL A 285 -22.92 -5.85 -0.37
C VAL A 285 -23.00 -5.43 -1.83
N MET A 286 -22.37 -6.18 -2.74
CA MET A 286 -22.38 -5.91 -4.18
C MET A 286 -23.81 -5.87 -4.77
N VAL A 287 -24.67 -6.81 -4.36
CA VAL A 287 -26.07 -6.87 -4.84
C VAL A 287 -26.86 -5.67 -4.33
N MET A 288 -26.69 -5.32 -3.05
CA MET A 288 -27.36 -4.16 -2.45
C MET A 288 -26.93 -2.86 -3.13
N THR A 289 -25.65 -2.68 -3.35
CA THR A 289 -25.13 -1.45 -3.98
C THR A 289 -25.47 -1.34 -5.47
N LEU A 290 -25.62 -2.45 -6.20
CA LEU A 290 -26.20 -2.45 -7.56
C LEU A 290 -27.65 -2.00 -7.56
N THR A 291 -28.45 -2.42 -6.59
CA THR A 291 -29.83 -1.95 -6.45
C THR A 291 -29.85 -0.45 -6.14
N MET A 292 -28.99 0.01 -5.22
CA MET A 292 -28.87 1.42 -4.87
C MET A 292 -28.41 2.28 -6.06
N LEU A 293 -27.50 1.77 -6.90
CA LEU A 293 -27.08 2.44 -8.14
C LEU A 293 -28.30 2.78 -9.02
N ASN A 294 -29.19 1.82 -9.24
CA ASN A 294 -30.38 2.03 -10.06
C ASN A 294 -31.39 3.00 -9.41
N ILE A 295 -31.58 2.88 -8.08
CA ILE A 295 -32.46 3.80 -7.33
C ILE A 295 -31.92 5.23 -7.43
N LEU A 296 -30.62 5.46 -7.19
CA LEU A 296 -30.02 6.79 -7.22
C LEU A 296 -30.06 7.38 -8.63
N ASN A 297 -29.78 6.60 -9.67
CA ASN A 297 -29.90 7.06 -11.07
C ASN A 297 -31.32 7.46 -11.41
N SER A 298 -32.33 6.72 -10.95
CA SER A 298 -33.74 7.06 -11.17
C SER A 298 -34.13 8.37 -10.44
N ILE A 299 -33.70 8.52 -9.17
CA ILE A 299 -33.95 9.76 -8.42
C ILE A 299 -33.23 10.94 -9.08
N HIS A 300 -31.99 10.77 -9.51
CA HIS A 300 -31.22 11.80 -10.22
C HIS A 300 -31.93 12.24 -11.50
N ALA A 301 -32.42 11.29 -12.32
CA ALA A 301 -33.16 11.59 -13.55
C ALA A 301 -34.45 12.40 -13.27
N VAL A 302 -35.18 12.05 -12.21
CA VAL A 302 -36.39 12.81 -11.81
C VAL A 302 -36.03 14.24 -11.38
N ILE A 303 -34.92 14.41 -10.60
CA ILE A 303 -34.47 15.74 -10.20
C ILE A 303 -34.08 16.56 -11.44
N LEU A 304 -33.32 15.99 -12.38
CA LEU A 304 -32.93 16.70 -13.60
C LEU A 304 -34.16 17.11 -14.46
N GLN A 305 -35.18 16.26 -14.56
CA GLN A 305 -36.40 16.63 -15.27
C GLN A 305 -37.05 17.90 -14.71
N THR A 306 -36.98 18.11 -13.38
CA THR A 306 -37.49 19.36 -12.75
C THR A 306 -36.64 20.57 -13.07
N GLN A 307 -35.39 20.37 -13.51
CA GLN A 307 -34.43 21.42 -13.86
C GLN A 307 -34.27 21.62 -15.37
N GLY A 308 -35.12 21.02 -16.19
CA GLY A 308 -35.07 21.14 -17.67
C GLY A 308 -34.10 20.15 -18.32
N ASN A 309 -33.87 18.98 -17.70
CA ASN A 309 -33.01 17.86 -18.10
C ASN A 309 -31.50 18.10 -17.91
N GLU A 310 -31.09 19.30 -17.53
CA GLU A 310 -29.68 19.64 -17.24
C GLU A 310 -29.64 20.58 -16.02
N LEU A 311 -28.64 20.39 -15.17
CA LEU A 311 -28.39 21.28 -14.05
C LEU A 311 -27.33 22.30 -14.44
N VAL A 312 -27.75 23.57 -14.58
CA VAL A 312 -26.85 24.69 -14.82
C VAL A 312 -26.29 25.15 -13.46
N ILE A 313 -24.97 25.25 -13.34
CA ILE A 313 -24.28 25.73 -12.14
C ILE A 313 -23.93 27.20 -12.31
N LYS A 314 -24.38 28.06 -11.38
CA LYS A 314 -24.01 29.47 -11.36
C LYS A 314 -22.50 29.63 -11.21
N GLU A 315 -21.95 30.66 -11.87
CA GLU A 315 -20.54 31.04 -11.74
C GLU A 315 -20.17 31.42 -10.29
N GLY A 316 -18.86 31.38 -9.99
CA GLY A 316 -18.30 31.87 -8.72
C GLY A 316 -17.84 30.79 -7.76
N MET A 317 -17.98 29.50 -8.08
CA MET A 317 -17.27 28.46 -7.31
C MET A 317 -15.78 28.42 -7.69
N PRO A 318 -14.86 28.21 -6.72
CA PRO A 318 -13.43 28.11 -7.01
C PRO A 318 -13.13 26.85 -7.83
N ALA A 319 -12.78 27.04 -9.11
CA ALA A 319 -12.57 25.95 -10.07
C ALA A 319 -11.07 25.70 -10.39
N GLU A 320 -10.20 25.97 -9.42
CA GLU A 320 -8.75 25.84 -9.61
C GLU A 320 -8.26 24.43 -9.27
N THR A 321 -7.39 23.87 -10.12
CA THR A 321 -6.78 22.53 -9.93
C THR A 321 -6.03 22.42 -8.59
N VAL A 322 -5.40 23.51 -8.13
CA VAL A 322 -4.70 23.55 -6.83
C VAL A 322 -5.66 23.30 -5.68
N VAL A 323 -6.88 23.85 -5.74
CA VAL A 323 -7.92 23.62 -4.74
C VAL A 323 -8.32 22.15 -4.72
N TYR A 324 -8.55 21.55 -5.89
CA TYR A 324 -8.90 20.13 -6.00
C TYR A 324 -7.80 19.22 -5.48
N ALA A 325 -6.55 19.49 -5.85
CA ALA A 325 -5.39 18.76 -5.33
C ALA A 325 -5.27 18.87 -3.81
N THR A 326 -5.58 20.03 -3.23
CA THR A 326 -5.56 20.24 -1.77
C THR A 326 -6.59 19.37 -1.07
N TYR A 327 -7.84 19.30 -1.57
CA TYR A 327 -8.87 18.41 -1.03
C TYR A 327 -8.44 16.93 -1.12
N LEU A 328 -7.85 16.51 -2.24
CA LEU A 328 -7.32 15.16 -2.39
C LEU A 328 -6.25 14.86 -1.35
N VAL A 329 -5.25 15.74 -1.21
CA VAL A 329 -4.13 15.54 -0.28
C VAL A 329 -4.62 15.47 1.16
N VAL A 330 -5.48 16.42 1.58
CA VAL A 330 -6.04 16.42 2.93
C VAL A 330 -6.85 15.15 3.20
N PHE A 331 -7.77 14.79 2.31
CA PHE A 331 -8.60 13.61 2.48
C PHE A 331 -7.76 12.32 2.45
N PHE A 332 -6.79 12.23 1.55
CA PHE A 332 -5.87 11.10 1.50
C PHE A 332 -5.07 10.94 2.79
N LEU A 333 -4.50 12.03 3.32
CA LEU A 333 -3.73 11.99 4.56
C LEU A 333 -4.60 11.58 5.75
N LEU A 334 -5.84 12.07 5.83
CA LEU A 334 -6.80 11.63 6.84
C LEU A 334 -7.13 10.13 6.71
N CYS A 335 -7.49 9.68 5.51
CA CYS A 335 -7.73 8.26 5.25
C CYS A 335 -6.49 7.42 5.56
N TRP A 336 -5.31 7.84 5.13
CA TRP A 336 -4.06 7.14 5.40
C TRP A 336 -3.76 7.03 6.90
N ALA A 337 -3.94 8.12 7.64
CA ALA A 337 -3.74 8.14 9.09
C ALA A 337 -4.74 7.21 9.81
N ILE A 338 -6.04 7.32 9.48
CA ILE A 338 -7.07 6.46 10.08
C ILE A 338 -6.80 4.99 9.73
N PHE A 339 -6.45 4.66 8.49
CA PHE A 339 -6.24 3.29 8.05
C PHE A 339 -5.02 2.63 8.69
N ASN A 340 -3.91 3.36 8.84
CA ASN A 340 -2.66 2.79 9.34
C ASN A 340 -2.52 2.86 10.86
N TYR A 341 -3.00 3.92 11.50
CA TYR A 341 -2.76 4.16 12.92
C TYR A 341 -3.95 3.82 13.84
N THR A 342 -5.15 3.56 13.27
CA THR A 342 -6.30 3.18 14.09
C THR A 342 -6.62 1.68 13.99
N LYS A 343 -7.52 1.23 14.90
CA LYS A 343 -8.04 -0.15 14.87
C LYS A 343 -8.85 -0.43 13.59
N MET A 344 -9.30 0.61 12.88
CA MET A 344 -10.22 0.48 11.75
C MET A 344 -9.57 -0.25 10.56
N GLY A 345 -8.39 0.19 10.11
CA GLY A 345 -7.70 -0.46 8.99
C GLY A 345 -7.28 -1.90 9.32
N ARG A 346 -6.86 -2.17 10.56
CA ARG A 346 -6.54 -3.54 11.02
C ARG A 346 -7.77 -4.45 10.95
N ARG A 347 -8.92 -4.00 11.45
CA ARG A 347 -10.18 -4.75 11.41
C ARG A 347 -10.62 -5.05 9.97
N ASN A 348 -10.57 -4.06 9.07
CA ASN A 348 -10.88 -4.26 7.67
C ASN A 348 -9.99 -5.30 7.01
N LYS A 349 -8.67 -5.22 7.23
CA LYS A 349 -7.71 -6.22 6.73
C LYS A 349 -7.97 -7.63 7.27
N MET A 350 -8.36 -7.76 8.55
CA MET A 350 -8.71 -9.05 9.16
C MET A 350 -9.99 -9.62 8.55
N ILE A 351 -11.03 -8.80 8.38
CA ILE A 351 -12.29 -9.21 7.74
C ILE A 351 -12.01 -9.69 6.30
N GLY A 352 -11.24 -8.94 5.50
CA GLY A 352 -10.89 -9.32 4.14
C GLY A 352 -9.98 -10.54 4.03
N SER A 353 -9.22 -10.87 5.08
CA SER A 353 -8.43 -12.09 5.11
C SER A 353 -9.26 -13.34 5.36
N ASN A 354 -10.12 -13.29 6.37
CA ASN A 354 -11.07 -14.34 6.71
C ASN A 354 -12.18 -13.77 7.61
N GLN A 355 -13.37 -13.61 7.03
CA GLN A 355 -14.52 -13.02 7.70
C GLN A 355 -14.96 -13.81 8.95
N THR A 356 -14.97 -15.15 8.85
CA THR A 356 -15.36 -16.04 9.95
C THR A 356 -14.36 -15.96 11.11
N ALA A 357 -13.06 -16.02 10.82
CA ALA A 357 -12.03 -15.88 11.84
C ALA A 357 -12.06 -14.49 12.51
N ALA A 358 -12.35 -13.43 11.78
CA ALA A 358 -12.51 -12.08 12.31
C ALA A 358 -13.70 -12.00 13.29
N GLN A 359 -14.84 -12.65 12.97
CA GLN A 359 -15.99 -12.74 13.87
C GLN A 359 -15.65 -13.47 15.18
N PHE A 360 -15.00 -14.63 15.09
CA PHE A 360 -14.56 -15.37 16.28
C PHE A 360 -13.54 -14.60 17.13
N SER A 361 -12.79 -13.67 16.51
CA SER A 361 -11.90 -12.75 17.22
C SER A 361 -12.62 -11.52 17.82
N GLY A 362 -13.97 -11.52 17.86
CA GLY A 362 -14.77 -10.44 18.43
C GLY A 362 -14.90 -9.18 17.57
N ILE A 363 -14.57 -9.25 16.28
CA ILE A 363 -14.72 -8.11 15.36
C ILE A 363 -16.16 -8.09 14.83
N SER A 364 -16.90 -7.01 15.13
CA SER A 364 -18.22 -6.79 14.57
C SER A 364 -18.09 -6.34 13.09
N ILE A 365 -18.50 -7.20 12.17
CA ILE A 365 -18.49 -6.92 10.72
C ILE A 365 -19.41 -5.77 10.41
N MET A 366 -20.64 -5.76 10.95
CA MET A 366 -21.63 -4.71 10.73
C MET A 366 -21.11 -3.33 11.14
N LYS A 367 -20.58 -3.17 12.38
CA LYS A 367 -20.05 -1.88 12.85
C LYS A 367 -18.86 -1.42 12.01
N THR A 368 -17.96 -2.34 11.68
CA THR A 368 -16.78 -2.04 10.85
C THR A 368 -17.20 -1.66 9.44
N GLY A 369 -18.19 -2.36 8.85
CA GLY A 369 -18.77 -2.05 7.56
C GLY A 369 -19.40 -0.66 7.52
N ILE A 370 -20.27 -0.32 8.49
CA ILE A 370 -20.92 0.99 8.56
C ILE A 370 -19.89 2.13 8.57
N ILE A 371 -18.83 2.01 9.38
CA ILE A 371 -17.79 3.04 9.45
C ILE A 371 -17.00 3.10 8.13
N SER A 372 -16.70 1.96 7.49
CA SER A 372 -16.01 1.92 6.19
C SER A 372 -16.82 2.62 5.10
N PHE A 373 -18.13 2.36 5.05
CA PHE A 373 -19.04 2.98 4.09
C PHE A 373 -19.25 4.48 4.39
N ALA A 374 -19.29 4.90 5.67
CA ALA A 374 -19.35 6.30 6.02
C ALA A 374 -18.11 7.08 5.55
N ILE A 375 -16.89 6.52 5.74
CA ILE A 375 -15.64 7.13 5.26
C ILE A 375 -15.63 7.20 3.72
N SER A 376 -16.05 6.13 3.05
CA SER A 376 -16.20 6.12 1.60
C SER A 376 -17.21 7.17 1.13
N GLY A 377 -18.34 7.28 1.81
CA GLY A 377 -19.40 8.25 1.53
C GLY A 377 -18.92 9.70 1.65
N ILE A 378 -18.07 10.03 2.64
CA ILE A 378 -17.43 11.34 2.72
C ILE A 378 -16.59 11.62 1.46
N GLY A 379 -15.84 10.62 0.96
CA GLY A 379 -15.10 10.73 -0.31
C GLY A 379 -16.02 11.00 -1.51
N LEU A 380 -17.21 10.35 -1.56
CA LEU A 380 -18.23 10.63 -2.59
C LEU A 380 -18.74 12.08 -2.51
N GLY A 381 -18.98 12.58 -1.30
CA GLY A 381 -19.40 13.96 -1.08
C GLY A 381 -18.34 14.96 -1.53
N ILE A 382 -17.06 14.73 -1.20
CA ILE A 382 -15.95 15.58 -1.67
C ILE A 382 -15.89 15.57 -3.20
N ALA A 383 -15.90 14.41 -3.83
CA ALA A 383 -15.81 14.31 -5.28
C ALA A 383 -17.00 14.97 -5.98
N GLY A 384 -18.23 14.81 -5.44
CA GLY A 384 -19.43 15.48 -5.94
C GLY A 384 -19.34 16.99 -5.85
N PHE A 385 -18.90 17.54 -4.71
CA PHE A 385 -18.69 18.97 -4.52
C PHE A 385 -17.62 19.52 -5.48
N LEU A 386 -16.47 18.85 -5.62
CA LEU A 386 -15.39 19.25 -6.52
C LEU A 386 -15.84 19.23 -7.98
N PHE A 387 -16.62 18.22 -8.38
CA PHE A 387 -17.20 18.14 -9.73
C PHE A 387 -18.18 19.30 -9.97
N THR A 388 -19.03 19.65 -9.02
CA THR A 388 -19.93 20.80 -9.13
C THR A 388 -19.14 22.10 -9.29
N SER A 389 -18.05 22.27 -8.52
CA SER A 389 -17.13 23.38 -8.64
C SER A 389 -16.45 23.44 -10.02
N TYR A 390 -16.00 22.29 -10.54
CA TYR A 390 -15.45 22.17 -11.90
C TYR A 390 -16.45 22.54 -12.99
N LYS A 391 -17.75 22.35 -12.74
CA LYS A 391 -18.85 22.72 -13.63
C LYS A 391 -19.42 24.14 -13.38
N SER A 392 -18.73 24.96 -12.58
CA SER A 392 -19.10 26.37 -12.35
C SER A 392 -19.17 27.12 -13.67
N GLY A 393 -20.26 27.83 -13.92
CA GLY A 393 -20.53 28.50 -15.21
C GLY A 393 -20.93 27.59 -16.37
N SER A 394 -21.15 26.29 -16.13
CA SER A 394 -21.57 25.34 -17.16
C SER A 394 -22.70 24.44 -16.64
N GLN A 395 -23.08 23.47 -17.45
CA GLN A 395 -24.16 22.53 -17.12
C GLN A 395 -23.67 21.08 -17.15
N PHE A 396 -24.37 20.22 -16.44
CA PHE A 396 -24.19 18.79 -16.53
C PHE A 396 -25.52 18.04 -16.44
N SER A 397 -25.52 16.85 -17.05
CA SER A 397 -26.64 15.90 -17.02
C SER A 397 -26.12 14.51 -16.68
N THR A 398 -26.75 13.46 -17.15
CA THR A 398 -26.24 12.08 -17.14
C THR A 398 -25.09 11.90 -18.15
N GLY A 399 -24.31 10.83 -18.03
CA GLY A 399 -23.19 10.53 -18.94
C GLY A 399 -21.90 11.26 -18.61
N THR A 400 -21.74 11.76 -17.39
CA THR A 400 -20.55 12.47 -16.92
C THR A 400 -19.42 11.52 -16.48
N VAL A 401 -18.26 12.09 -16.15
CA VAL A 401 -17.15 11.32 -15.55
C VAL A 401 -17.58 10.65 -14.24
N LEU A 402 -18.51 11.26 -13.49
CA LEU A 402 -19.02 10.69 -12.24
C LEU A 402 -19.79 9.38 -12.45
N ASP A 403 -20.53 9.24 -13.55
CA ASP A 403 -21.25 7.99 -13.85
C ASP A 403 -20.32 6.79 -13.98
N THR A 404 -19.13 7.02 -14.54
CA THR A 404 -18.11 5.98 -14.74
C THR A 404 -17.18 5.80 -13.53
N ILE A 405 -17.26 6.66 -12.51
CA ILE A 405 -16.39 6.61 -11.33
C ILE A 405 -16.46 5.26 -10.63
N GLY A 406 -17.65 4.68 -10.48
CA GLY A 406 -17.81 3.40 -9.81
C GLY A 406 -16.94 2.31 -10.43
N LEU A 407 -17.02 2.15 -11.75
CA LEU A 407 -16.20 1.19 -12.48
C LEU A 407 -14.71 1.56 -12.44
N ASN A 408 -14.37 2.84 -12.64
CA ASN A 408 -13.00 3.31 -12.60
C ASN A 408 -12.34 3.08 -11.24
N VAL A 409 -13.07 3.25 -10.13
CA VAL A 409 -12.56 3.01 -8.77
C VAL A 409 -12.28 1.53 -8.52
N VAL A 410 -13.19 0.62 -8.95
CA VAL A 410 -12.95 -0.83 -8.87
C VAL A 410 -11.66 -1.21 -9.59
N ILE A 411 -11.54 -0.74 -10.83
CA ILE A 411 -10.38 -1.01 -11.69
C ILE A 411 -9.12 -0.37 -11.07
N ALA A 412 -9.20 0.88 -10.62
CA ALA A 412 -8.10 1.62 -10.03
C ALA A 412 -7.51 0.91 -8.80
N ILE A 413 -8.35 0.44 -7.88
CA ILE A 413 -7.90 -0.23 -6.66
C ILE A 413 -7.16 -1.52 -6.99
N VAL A 414 -7.62 -2.29 -7.99
CA VAL A 414 -6.96 -3.51 -8.44
C VAL A 414 -5.66 -3.21 -9.18
N PHE A 415 -5.64 -2.20 -10.05
CA PHE A 415 -4.41 -1.74 -10.72
C PHE A 415 -3.39 -1.18 -9.75
N GLY A 416 -3.85 -0.53 -8.69
CA GLY A 416 -3.00 -0.09 -7.60
C GLY A 416 -2.35 -1.23 -6.79
N GLY A 417 -2.61 -2.49 -7.15
CA GLY A 417 -1.99 -3.68 -6.56
C GLY A 417 -2.74 -4.28 -5.37
N MET A 418 -3.99 -3.91 -5.17
CA MET A 418 -4.85 -4.52 -4.16
C MET A 418 -5.52 -5.78 -4.72
N THR A 419 -5.66 -6.81 -3.88
CA THR A 419 -6.38 -8.03 -4.26
C THR A 419 -7.88 -7.80 -4.25
N THR A 420 -8.61 -8.45 -5.16
CA THR A 420 -10.08 -8.38 -5.21
C THR A 420 -10.75 -8.90 -3.94
N SER A 421 -10.11 -9.81 -3.21
CA SER A 421 -10.60 -10.32 -1.91
C SER A 421 -10.26 -9.41 -0.71
N GLY A 422 -9.58 -8.28 -0.92
CA GLY A 422 -9.11 -7.42 0.17
C GLY A 422 -7.96 -8.04 0.98
N GLY A 423 -7.94 -7.76 2.29
CA GLY A 423 -7.00 -8.38 3.23
C GLY A 423 -5.71 -7.61 3.49
N PRO A 424 -4.61 -8.29 3.90
CA PRO A 424 -3.42 -7.66 4.49
C PRO A 424 -2.67 -6.70 3.56
N ARG A 425 -2.76 -6.90 2.24
CA ARG A 425 -2.07 -6.09 1.23
C ARG A 425 -2.77 -4.77 0.90
N SER A 426 -3.94 -4.52 1.48
CA SER A 426 -4.71 -3.29 1.25
C SER A 426 -3.96 -2.05 1.74
N ARG A 427 -3.89 -1.03 0.87
CA ARG A 427 -3.22 0.26 1.12
C ARG A 427 -4.01 1.40 0.51
N ILE A 428 -4.09 2.54 1.18
CA ILE A 428 -4.80 3.71 0.64
C ILE A 428 -4.14 4.21 -0.66
N SER A 429 -2.80 4.16 -0.76
CA SER A 429 -2.07 4.57 -1.96
C SER A 429 -2.46 3.81 -3.23
N CYS A 430 -2.99 2.57 -3.10
CA CYS A 430 -3.47 1.81 -4.25
C CYS A 430 -4.57 2.56 -5.01
N GLY A 431 -5.49 3.22 -4.28
CA GLY A 431 -6.58 4.00 -4.87
C GLY A 431 -6.07 5.15 -5.75
N ILE A 432 -5.10 5.93 -5.24
CA ILE A 432 -4.55 7.08 -5.99
C ILE A 432 -3.77 6.63 -7.22
N ILE A 433 -2.80 5.71 -7.04
CA ILE A 433 -1.95 5.24 -8.15
C ILE A 433 -2.81 4.66 -9.27
N GLY A 434 -3.78 3.83 -8.91
CA GLY A 434 -4.67 3.24 -9.90
C GLY A 434 -5.64 4.22 -10.53
N ALA A 435 -6.13 5.23 -9.80
CA ALA A 435 -7.01 6.27 -10.34
C ALA A 435 -6.33 7.05 -11.47
N PHE A 436 -5.13 7.55 -11.22
CA PHE A 436 -4.36 8.25 -12.25
C PHE A 436 -3.99 7.33 -13.42
N PHE A 437 -3.63 6.07 -13.14
CA PHE A 437 -3.38 5.10 -14.21
C PHE A 437 -4.61 4.92 -15.11
N CYS A 438 -5.82 4.79 -14.54
CA CYS A 438 -7.06 4.65 -15.32
C CYS A 438 -7.34 5.88 -16.20
N ILE A 439 -7.09 7.09 -15.67
CA ILE A 439 -7.35 8.33 -16.42
C ILE A 439 -6.32 8.49 -17.55
N PHE A 440 -5.02 8.27 -17.29
CA PHE A 440 -4.02 8.29 -18.37
C PHE A 440 -4.30 7.23 -19.43
N LEU A 441 -4.79 6.05 -19.05
CA LEU A 441 -5.19 5.02 -20.01
C LEU A 441 -6.35 5.51 -20.89
N ASP A 442 -7.38 6.17 -20.32
CA ASP A 442 -8.47 6.75 -21.11
C ASP A 442 -7.97 7.79 -22.10
N GLU A 443 -7.03 8.65 -21.68
CA GLU A 443 -6.48 9.70 -22.52
C GLU A 443 -5.56 9.15 -23.65
N ILE A 444 -4.86 8.05 -23.40
CA ILE A 444 -4.12 7.34 -24.46
C ILE A 444 -5.09 6.88 -25.56
N PHE A 445 -6.21 6.27 -25.18
CA PHE A 445 -7.21 5.83 -26.17
C PHE A 445 -7.86 6.99 -26.92
N ARG A 446 -8.08 8.13 -26.24
CA ARG A 446 -8.54 9.35 -26.88
C ARG A 446 -7.52 9.92 -27.88
N SER A 447 -6.24 9.98 -27.49
CA SER A 447 -5.18 10.49 -28.34
C SER A 447 -4.96 9.65 -29.60
N LEU A 448 -5.22 8.33 -29.52
CA LEU A 448 -5.14 7.42 -30.66
C LEU A 448 -6.40 7.43 -31.54
N GLY A 449 -7.45 8.21 -31.20
CA GLY A 449 -8.71 8.25 -31.93
C GLY A 449 -9.59 7.00 -31.79
N ILE A 450 -9.31 6.14 -30.80
CA ILE A 450 -10.02 4.89 -30.54
C ILE A 450 -10.72 4.89 -29.16
N ALA A 451 -11.27 6.04 -28.79
CA ALA A 451 -11.89 6.25 -27.47
C ALA A 451 -13.00 5.24 -27.13
N ASP A 452 -13.72 4.71 -28.13
CA ASP A 452 -14.79 3.73 -27.94
C ASP A 452 -14.28 2.40 -27.38
N TYR A 453 -13.03 2.05 -27.64
CA TYR A 453 -12.43 0.80 -27.15
C TYR A 453 -11.86 0.90 -25.73
N ARG A 454 -11.93 2.07 -25.07
CA ARG A 454 -11.35 2.30 -23.73
C ARG A 454 -11.87 1.31 -22.66
N PHE A 455 -13.17 1.01 -22.69
CA PHE A 455 -13.76 0.06 -21.73
C PHE A 455 -13.32 -1.38 -21.98
N LEU A 456 -13.23 -1.78 -23.26
CA LEU A 456 -12.69 -3.09 -23.64
C LEU A 456 -11.26 -3.25 -23.19
N ALA A 457 -10.42 -2.25 -23.44
CA ALA A 457 -9.00 -2.26 -23.02
C ALA A 457 -8.87 -2.34 -21.49
N LYS A 458 -9.63 -1.51 -20.75
CA LYS A 458 -9.66 -1.58 -19.29
C LYS A 458 -10.10 -2.96 -18.78
N GLY A 459 -11.09 -3.57 -19.42
CA GLY A 459 -11.56 -4.91 -19.09
C GLY A 459 -10.47 -5.96 -19.27
N ILE A 460 -9.73 -5.93 -20.40
CA ILE A 460 -8.63 -6.84 -20.67
C ILE A 460 -7.50 -6.65 -19.65
N VAL A 461 -7.07 -5.39 -19.41
CA VAL A 461 -6.00 -5.09 -18.45
C VAL A 461 -6.43 -5.49 -17.03
N PHE A 462 -7.69 -5.23 -16.64
CA PHE A 462 -8.24 -5.67 -15.36
C PHE A 462 -8.18 -7.19 -15.20
N LEU A 463 -8.57 -7.94 -16.23
CA LEU A 463 -8.50 -9.40 -16.21
C LEU A 463 -7.06 -9.89 -16.04
N VAL A 464 -6.11 -9.35 -16.82
CA VAL A 464 -4.70 -9.72 -16.74
C VAL A 464 -4.12 -9.42 -15.35
N VAL A 465 -4.37 -8.22 -14.81
CA VAL A 465 -3.87 -7.82 -13.48
C VAL A 465 -4.52 -8.66 -12.37
N SER A 466 -5.82 -8.95 -12.47
CA SER A 466 -6.54 -9.80 -11.51
C SER A 466 -5.99 -11.24 -11.51
N LEU A 467 -5.74 -11.82 -12.68
CA LEU A 467 -5.12 -13.14 -12.80
C LEU A 467 -3.71 -13.15 -12.22
N PHE A 468 -2.90 -12.14 -12.50
CA PHE A 468 -1.57 -12.00 -11.96
C PHE A 468 -1.58 -11.87 -10.42
N ASN A 469 -2.47 -11.04 -9.87
CA ASN A 469 -2.64 -10.88 -8.43
C ASN A 469 -3.07 -12.20 -7.78
N MET A 470 -4.02 -12.92 -8.38
CA MET A 470 -4.48 -14.21 -7.89
C MET A 470 -3.34 -15.26 -7.92
N TRP A 471 -2.55 -15.29 -8.98
CA TRP A 471 -1.42 -16.23 -9.10
C TRP A 471 -0.30 -15.90 -8.11
N SER A 472 0.01 -14.63 -7.90
CA SER A 472 1.05 -14.20 -6.96
C SER A 472 0.66 -14.41 -5.48
N THR A 473 -0.64 -14.53 -5.17
CA THR A 473 -1.15 -14.71 -3.80
C THR A 473 -1.39 -16.16 -3.42
N ARG A 474 -1.27 -17.12 -4.36
CA ARG A 474 -1.43 -18.55 -4.02
C ARG A 474 -0.46 -18.90 -2.90
N PRO A 475 -0.95 -19.36 -1.72
CA PRO A 475 -0.07 -19.91 -0.71
C PRO A 475 0.70 -21.06 -1.38
N LYS A 476 2.03 -21.06 -1.26
CA LYS A 476 2.80 -22.24 -1.59
C LYS A 476 2.25 -23.32 -0.66
N MET A 477 1.47 -24.26 -1.19
CA MET A 477 1.13 -25.46 -0.45
C MET A 477 2.46 -26.06 -0.03
N LEU A 478 2.70 -26.10 1.28
CA LEU A 478 3.78 -26.89 1.82
C LEU A 478 3.55 -28.29 1.27
N ALA A 479 4.45 -28.75 0.42
CA ALA A 479 4.46 -30.13 0.00
C ALA A 479 4.47 -30.96 1.28
N ARG A 480 3.40 -31.72 1.51
CA ARG A 480 3.32 -32.71 2.57
C ARG A 480 4.29 -33.84 2.25
#